data_3ac312346b0468d8edc94e19c81b577d
#
_entry.id   3ac312346b0468d8edc94e19c81b577d
#
_cell.length_a   1.000
_cell.length_b   1.000
_cell.length_c   1.000
_cell.angle_alpha   90.00
_cell.angle_beta   90.00
_cell.angle_gamma   90.00
#
_symmetry.space_group_name_H-M   'P 1'
#
loop_
_entity.id
_entity.type
_entity.pdbx_description
1 polymer ?
#
loop_
_entity_poly.entity_id
_entity_poly.type
_entity_poly.pdbx_seq_one_letter_code
_entity_poly.pdbx_strand_id
1 'polypeptide(L)'
;PRVLEHMVDTVLYFESDLGSRFRIIRTAKNRFGAANELGFFVMSEQGFAEVKNPSSIFLSRRTESVPGSVTLVTQESSRPLLVEVQALVDANPGESPRRLAQGLDRQRLALLLAVLHRHSGISLVGNDVFVNVVGGLRVAETASDLAVCLAAVSSYQERSMPGDLVVFGEVGLTGEVRPVPFGEERLAEAAKHGFKHRAA
;
A
#
# COMPACT_ATOMS: atom_id res chain seq x y z
N PRO A 1 -9.51 4.34 27.44
CA PRO A 1 -10.02 3.25 26.61
C PRO A 1 -9.25 1.95 26.81
N ARG A 2 -7.91 1.97 26.94
CA ARG A 2 -7.08 0.73 27.10
C ARG A 2 -7.43 -0.12 28.33
N VAL A 3 -7.99 0.46 29.39
CA VAL A 3 -8.39 -0.27 30.61
C VAL A 3 -9.52 -1.24 30.31
N LEU A 4 -10.47 -0.90 29.47
CA LEU A 4 -11.60 -1.76 29.09
C LEU A 4 -11.17 -2.94 28.24
N GLU A 5 -10.10 -2.80 27.47
CA GLU A 5 -9.56 -3.89 26.62
C GLU A 5 -9.08 -5.09 27.45
N HIS A 6 -8.67 -4.86 28.70
CA HIS A 6 -8.26 -5.94 29.60
C HIS A 6 -9.44 -6.68 30.22
N MET A 7 -10.62 -6.06 30.27
CA MET A 7 -11.82 -6.60 30.91
C MET A 7 -12.73 -7.38 29.97
N VAL A 8 -12.52 -7.27 28.65
CA VAL A 8 -13.35 -7.93 27.63
C VAL A 8 -12.57 -9.01 26.90
N ASP A 9 -13.28 -9.98 26.36
CA ASP A 9 -12.68 -11.11 25.65
C ASP A 9 -12.39 -10.80 24.17
N THR A 10 -13.13 -9.88 23.58
CA THR A 10 -12.97 -9.47 22.18
C THR A 10 -13.02 -7.95 22.06
N VAL A 11 -12.12 -7.39 21.25
CA VAL A 11 -12.06 -5.96 20.91
C VAL A 11 -12.04 -5.82 19.41
N LEU A 12 -13.00 -5.09 18.87
CA LEU A 12 -13.11 -4.75 17.46
C LEU A 12 -12.96 -3.24 17.28
N TYR A 13 -12.06 -2.84 16.40
CA TYR A 13 -11.95 -1.46 15.95
C TYR A 13 -12.66 -1.26 14.63
N PHE A 14 -13.46 -0.20 14.58
CA PHE A 14 -14.06 0.29 13.36
C PHE A 14 -13.19 1.40 12.80
N GLU A 15 -12.55 1.14 11.69
CA GLU A 15 -11.71 2.11 10.98
C GLU A 15 -12.49 2.66 9.79
N SER A 16 -12.52 3.98 9.65
CA SER A 16 -13.18 4.63 8.51
C SER A 16 -12.52 5.96 8.22
N ASP A 17 -12.21 6.21 6.96
CA ASP A 17 -11.88 7.55 6.52
C ASP A 17 -13.14 8.39 6.30
N LEU A 18 -13.05 9.68 6.64
CA LEU A 18 -14.11 10.65 6.42
C LEU A 18 -14.42 10.73 4.90
N GLY A 19 -15.64 10.37 4.54
CA GLY A 19 -16.09 10.35 3.14
C GLY A 19 -15.97 9.02 2.41
N SER A 20 -15.31 8.01 2.98
CA SER A 20 -15.30 6.66 2.41
C SER A 20 -16.63 5.93 2.68
N ARG A 21 -17.16 5.25 1.66
CA ARG A 21 -18.29 4.31 1.84
C ARG A 21 -17.87 2.97 2.45
N PHE A 22 -16.57 2.71 2.51
CA PHE A 22 -16.02 1.48 3.07
C PHE A 22 -15.74 1.63 4.55
N ARG A 23 -15.88 0.53 5.26
CA ARG A 23 -15.56 0.38 6.67
C ARG A 23 -14.70 -0.85 6.85
N ILE A 24 -13.63 -0.69 7.60
CA ILE A 24 -12.73 -1.79 7.96
C ILE A 24 -13.00 -2.11 9.42
N ILE A 25 -13.27 -3.35 9.72
CA ILE A 25 -13.39 -3.85 11.08
C ILE A 25 -12.15 -4.68 11.37
N ARG A 26 -11.36 -4.25 12.35
CA ARG A 26 -10.14 -4.93 12.77
C ARG A 26 -10.33 -5.57 14.13
N THR A 27 -10.00 -6.84 14.24
CA THR A 27 -9.97 -7.55 15.52
C THR A 27 -8.66 -7.24 16.25
N ALA A 28 -8.70 -6.38 17.28
CA ALA A 28 -7.52 -6.05 18.08
C ALA A 28 -7.22 -7.09 19.16
N LYS A 29 -8.25 -7.72 19.70
CA LYS A 29 -8.19 -8.79 20.69
C LYS A 29 -9.27 -9.80 20.41
N ASN A 30 -8.95 -11.08 20.48
CA ASN A 30 -9.92 -12.15 20.39
C ASN A 30 -9.43 -13.35 21.19
N ARG A 31 -10.12 -13.66 22.29
CA ARG A 31 -9.80 -14.80 23.16
C ARG A 31 -10.22 -16.13 22.55
N PHE A 32 -11.17 -16.11 21.61
CA PHE A 32 -11.81 -17.31 21.06
C PHE A 32 -11.32 -17.65 19.64
N GLY A 33 -10.40 -16.87 19.08
CA GLY A 33 -9.90 -17.09 17.72
C GLY A 33 -8.73 -16.16 17.37
N ALA A 34 -8.46 -16.02 16.08
CA ALA A 34 -7.38 -15.18 15.60
C ALA A 34 -7.60 -13.71 15.94
N ALA A 35 -6.53 -13.03 16.36
CA ALA A 35 -6.47 -11.57 16.48
C ALA A 35 -5.92 -10.96 15.19
N ASN A 36 -6.11 -9.66 15.02
CA ASN A 36 -5.69 -8.88 13.84
C ASN A 36 -6.39 -9.26 12.52
N GLU A 37 -7.49 -10.01 12.55
CA GLU A 37 -8.30 -10.26 11.35
C GLU A 37 -9.00 -8.98 10.89
N LEU A 38 -9.16 -8.84 9.55
CA LEU A 38 -9.83 -7.72 8.92
C LEU A 38 -11.11 -8.16 8.21
N GLY A 39 -12.19 -7.44 8.49
CA GLY A 39 -13.41 -7.48 7.70
C GLY A 39 -13.61 -6.18 6.92
N PHE A 40 -13.95 -6.30 5.65
CA PHE A 40 -14.24 -5.17 4.77
C PHE A 40 -15.73 -5.08 4.50
N PHE A 41 -16.31 -3.91 4.74
CA PHE A 41 -17.73 -3.68 4.59
C PHE A 41 -18.00 -2.40 3.81
N VAL A 42 -19.10 -2.37 3.11
CA VAL A 42 -19.65 -1.17 2.48
C VAL A 42 -20.92 -0.75 3.21
N MET A 43 -21.08 0.55 3.45
CA MET A 43 -22.31 1.10 4.01
C MET A 43 -23.36 1.18 2.89
N SER A 44 -24.50 0.53 3.09
CA SER A 44 -25.68 0.59 2.23
C SER A 44 -26.87 1.15 3.00
N GLU A 45 -27.98 1.41 2.31
CA GLU A 45 -29.25 1.82 2.95
C GLU A 45 -29.81 0.75 3.90
N GLN A 46 -29.42 -0.51 3.70
CA GLN A 46 -29.83 -1.64 4.52
C GLN A 46 -28.82 -1.95 5.65
N GLY A 47 -27.75 -1.15 5.80
CA GLY A 47 -26.69 -1.33 6.77
C GLY A 47 -25.36 -1.81 6.15
N PHE A 48 -24.56 -2.53 6.93
CA PHE A 48 -23.27 -3.06 6.48
C PHE A 48 -23.45 -4.27 5.57
N ALA A 49 -22.85 -4.22 4.38
CA ALA A 49 -22.72 -5.36 3.49
C ALA A 49 -21.25 -5.77 3.39
N GLU A 50 -20.96 -7.06 3.53
CA GLU A 50 -19.59 -7.58 3.40
C GLU A 50 -19.05 -7.42 1.98
N VAL A 51 -17.79 -7.00 1.87
CA VAL A 51 -17.06 -6.95 0.60
C VAL A 51 -16.28 -8.24 0.44
N LYS A 52 -16.76 -9.13 -0.41
CA LYS A 52 -16.14 -10.45 -0.66
C LYS A 52 -14.77 -10.35 -1.31
N ASN A 53 -14.54 -9.32 -2.12
CA ASN A 53 -13.28 -9.05 -2.81
C ASN A 53 -12.74 -7.67 -2.41
N PRO A 54 -12.00 -7.56 -1.30
CA PRO A 54 -11.47 -6.27 -0.83
C PRO A 54 -10.49 -5.62 -1.82
N SER A 55 -9.69 -6.40 -2.54
CA SER A 55 -8.73 -5.89 -3.52
C SER A 55 -9.41 -5.02 -4.59
N SER A 56 -10.67 -5.30 -4.95
CA SER A 56 -11.42 -4.48 -5.91
C SER A 56 -11.72 -3.06 -5.43
N ILE A 57 -11.58 -2.79 -4.13
CA ILE A 57 -11.76 -1.46 -3.53
C ILE A 57 -10.51 -0.61 -3.76
N PHE A 58 -9.32 -1.25 -3.66
CA PHE A 58 -8.03 -0.60 -3.62
C PHE A 58 -7.31 -0.55 -4.97
N LEU A 59 -7.90 -1.16 -6.00
CA LEU A 59 -7.41 -1.10 -7.37
C LEU A 59 -8.20 -0.09 -8.19
N SER A 60 -7.50 0.72 -8.97
CA SER A 60 -8.15 1.59 -9.97
C SER A 60 -8.89 0.77 -10.99
N ARG A 61 -10.07 1.25 -11.40
CA ARG A 61 -10.84 0.68 -12.51
C ARG A 61 -10.35 1.16 -13.89
N ARG A 62 -9.13 1.66 -13.97
CA ARG A 62 -8.58 2.15 -15.22
C ARG A 62 -8.24 0.98 -16.14
N THR A 63 -8.58 1.10 -17.42
CA THR A 63 -8.23 0.14 -18.47
C THR A 63 -6.81 0.36 -18.99
N GLU A 64 -6.25 1.55 -18.79
CA GLU A 64 -4.91 1.92 -19.25
C GLU A 64 -3.97 2.15 -18.08
N SER A 65 -2.73 1.66 -18.24
CA SER A 65 -1.65 1.92 -17.29
C SER A 65 -1.21 3.38 -17.39
N VAL A 66 -1.03 4.03 -16.25
CA VAL A 66 -0.58 5.42 -16.17
C VAL A 66 0.75 5.52 -15.43
N PRO A 67 1.61 6.49 -15.77
CA PRO A 67 2.83 6.75 -15.02
C PRO A 67 2.51 7.05 -13.55
N GLY A 68 3.38 6.55 -12.66
CA GLY A 68 3.25 6.78 -11.22
C GLY A 68 2.29 5.81 -10.51
N SER A 69 1.67 4.86 -11.19
CA SER A 69 0.78 3.87 -10.58
C SER A 69 1.40 2.48 -10.62
N VAL A 70 1.42 1.79 -9.47
CA VAL A 70 1.97 0.44 -9.30
C VAL A 70 1.05 -0.36 -8.38
N THR A 71 0.79 -1.61 -8.72
CA THR A 71 0.03 -2.53 -7.85
C THR A 71 0.96 -3.25 -6.88
N LEU A 72 0.78 -2.97 -5.60
CA LEU A 72 1.41 -3.65 -4.47
C LEU A 72 0.58 -4.84 -4.03
N VAL A 73 1.22 -5.95 -3.67
CA VAL A 73 0.57 -6.98 -2.85
C VAL A 73 1.08 -6.83 -1.43
N THR A 74 0.22 -6.30 -0.54
CA THR A 74 0.49 -6.14 0.88
C THR A 74 -0.11 -7.28 1.69
N GLN A 75 0.50 -7.59 2.85
CA GLN A 75 -0.04 -8.57 3.80
C GLN A 75 -0.75 -7.83 4.92
N GLU A 76 -2.06 -7.97 4.97
CA GLU A 76 -2.87 -7.45 6.06
C GLU A 76 -3.35 -8.61 6.96
N SER A 77 -2.70 -8.72 8.12
CA SER A 77 -2.94 -9.82 9.05
C SER A 77 -2.73 -11.20 8.40
N SER A 78 -3.78 -12.00 8.24
CA SER A 78 -3.73 -13.32 7.61
C SER A 78 -3.98 -13.30 6.09
N ARG A 79 -4.30 -12.14 5.49
CA ARG A 79 -4.74 -12.04 4.09
C ARG A 79 -3.87 -11.13 3.25
N PRO A 80 -3.36 -11.60 2.10
CA PRO A 80 -2.78 -10.72 1.11
C PRO A 80 -3.87 -9.87 0.44
N LEU A 81 -3.54 -8.60 0.18
CA LEU A 81 -4.40 -7.63 -0.49
C LEU A 81 -3.64 -6.96 -1.62
N LEU A 82 -4.32 -6.76 -2.74
CA LEU A 82 -3.79 -5.92 -3.82
C LEU A 82 -4.22 -4.48 -3.58
N VAL A 83 -3.24 -3.59 -3.58
CA VAL A 83 -3.45 -2.16 -3.31
C VAL A 83 -2.67 -1.34 -4.32
N GLU A 84 -3.28 -0.30 -4.86
CA GLU A 84 -2.59 0.61 -5.75
C GLU A 84 -1.78 1.64 -4.94
N VAL A 85 -0.48 1.73 -5.27
CA VAL A 85 0.42 2.78 -4.79
C VAL A 85 0.60 3.77 -5.92
N GLN A 86 0.28 5.03 -5.65
CA GLN A 86 0.41 6.13 -6.59
C GLN A 86 1.50 7.08 -6.14
N ALA A 87 2.36 7.50 -7.06
CA ALA A 87 3.33 8.55 -6.85
C ALA A 87 3.16 9.67 -7.87
N LEU A 88 3.29 10.90 -7.42
CA LEU A 88 3.42 12.08 -8.24
C LEU A 88 4.76 12.73 -7.94
N VAL A 89 5.59 12.83 -8.96
CA VAL A 89 6.88 13.52 -8.91
C VAL A 89 6.79 14.72 -9.86
N ASP A 90 6.96 15.91 -9.32
CA ASP A 90 6.85 17.14 -10.09
C ASP A 90 8.03 18.06 -9.79
N ALA A 91 8.49 18.81 -10.81
CA ALA A 91 9.58 19.74 -10.65
C ALA A 91 9.18 20.86 -9.67
N ASN A 92 10.03 21.11 -8.68
CA ASN A 92 9.84 22.20 -7.74
C ASN A 92 10.93 23.25 -7.96
N PRO A 93 10.62 24.41 -8.54
CA PRO A 93 11.59 25.50 -8.72
C PRO A 93 11.94 26.22 -7.41
N GLY A 94 11.25 25.89 -6.29
CA GLY A 94 11.50 26.48 -4.98
C GLY A 94 12.67 25.83 -4.24
N GLU A 95 13.08 26.45 -3.13
CA GLU A 95 14.23 26.00 -2.33
C GLU A 95 13.95 24.77 -1.44
N SER A 96 12.68 24.41 -1.24
CA SER A 96 12.27 23.37 -0.28
C SER A 96 11.30 22.35 -0.92
N PRO A 97 11.83 21.28 -1.53
CA PRO A 97 11.01 20.24 -2.11
C PRO A 97 10.14 19.52 -1.04
N ARG A 98 8.87 19.31 -1.35
CA ARG A 98 7.92 18.66 -0.47
C ARG A 98 8.02 17.13 -0.58
N ARG A 99 7.91 16.46 0.54
CA ARG A 99 7.88 14.99 0.64
C ARG A 99 6.65 14.61 1.48
N LEU A 100 5.60 14.11 0.83
CA LEU A 100 4.37 13.71 1.48
C LEU A 100 4.08 12.24 1.20
N ALA A 101 3.69 11.52 2.25
CA ALA A 101 3.25 10.15 2.16
C ALA A 101 1.89 10.02 2.84
N GLN A 102 0.93 9.44 2.14
CA GLN A 102 -0.38 9.10 2.67
C GLN A 102 -0.56 7.59 2.60
N GLY A 103 -0.92 6.98 3.72
CA GLY A 103 -0.99 5.53 3.86
C GLY A 103 0.37 4.84 4.06
N LEU A 104 1.48 5.59 4.10
CA LEU A 104 2.84 5.10 4.29
C LEU A 104 3.59 5.94 5.32
N ASP A 105 4.69 5.40 5.85
CA ASP A 105 5.58 6.14 6.75
C ASP A 105 6.41 7.18 5.98
N ARG A 106 6.37 8.44 6.43
CA ARG A 106 7.08 9.55 5.78
C ARG A 106 8.61 9.40 5.89
N GLN A 107 9.11 8.86 7.01
CA GLN A 107 10.55 8.69 7.19
C GLN A 107 11.04 7.59 6.26
N ARG A 108 10.26 6.50 6.11
CA ARG A 108 10.58 5.43 5.17
C ARG A 108 10.64 5.95 3.73
N LEU A 109 9.69 6.79 3.30
CA LEU A 109 9.76 7.45 1.99
C LEU A 109 11.07 8.21 1.80
N ALA A 110 11.49 9.00 2.78
CA ALA A 110 12.74 9.76 2.69
C ALA A 110 13.97 8.85 2.53
N LEU A 111 14.02 7.71 3.23
CA LEU A 111 15.08 6.71 3.09
C LEU A 111 15.09 6.09 1.68
N LEU A 112 13.93 5.70 1.16
CA LEU A 112 13.82 5.11 -0.19
C LEU A 112 14.27 6.09 -1.28
N LEU A 113 13.91 7.38 -1.17
CA LEU A 113 14.39 8.39 -2.11
C LEU A 113 15.92 8.59 -2.06
N ALA A 114 16.52 8.47 -0.87
CA ALA A 114 17.97 8.51 -0.73
C ALA A 114 18.64 7.28 -1.36
N VAL A 115 18.05 6.08 -1.21
CA VAL A 115 18.51 4.84 -1.86
C VAL A 115 18.44 4.97 -3.39
N LEU A 116 17.33 5.45 -3.93
CA LEU A 116 17.17 5.70 -5.37
C LEU A 116 18.27 6.63 -5.87
N HIS A 117 18.50 7.75 -5.19
CA HIS A 117 19.55 8.69 -5.57
C HIS A 117 20.95 8.04 -5.56
N ARG A 118 21.27 7.33 -4.50
CA ARG A 118 22.64 6.80 -4.29
C ARG A 118 22.96 5.61 -5.17
N HIS A 119 22.00 4.68 -5.35
CA HIS A 119 22.26 3.37 -5.96
C HIS A 119 21.71 3.21 -7.38
N SER A 120 20.63 3.92 -7.73
CA SER A 120 20.10 3.88 -9.10
C SER A 120 20.49 5.08 -9.96
N GLY A 121 21.13 6.11 -9.38
CA GLY A 121 21.45 7.35 -10.05
C GLY A 121 20.24 8.25 -10.36
N ILE A 122 19.06 7.89 -9.89
CA ILE A 122 17.83 8.66 -10.09
C ILE A 122 17.73 9.71 -8.98
N SER A 123 18.03 10.95 -9.32
CA SER A 123 17.98 12.07 -8.38
C SER A 123 16.63 12.77 -8.46
N LEU A 124 15.90 12.72 -7.36
CA LEU A 124 14.67 13.49 -7.16
C LEU A 124 14.89 14.75 -6.30
N VAL A 125 16.15 15.19 -6.21
CA VAL A 125 16.52 16.48 -5.60
C VAL A 125 15.92 17.59 -6.46
N GLY A 126 15.21 18.54 -5.84
CA GLY A 126 14.51 19.60 -6.58
C GLY A 126 13.13 19.20 -7.12
N ASN A 127 12.66 18.00 -6.83
CA ASN A 127 11.30 17.58 -7.16
C ASN A 127 10.43 17.46 -5.90
N ASP A 128 9.18 17.87 -5.99
CA ASP A 128 8.15 17.46 -5.05
C ASP A 128 7.84 15.98 -5.27
N VAL A 129 7.68 15.24 -4.19
CA VAL A 129 7.28 13.81 -4.24
C VAL A 129 6.11 13.59 -3.32
N PHE A 130 5.01 13.14 -3.91
CA PHE A 130 3.79 12.77 -3.21
C PHE A 130 3.54 11.30 -3.46
N VAL A 131 3.32 10.53 -2.39
CA VAL A 131 2.97 9.12 -2.48
C VAL A 131 1.68 8.87 -1.73
N ASN A 132 0.78 8.11 -2.34
CA ASN A 132 -0.51 7.77 -1.79
C ASN A 132 -0.82 6.29 -1.97
N VAL A 133 -1.30 5.65 -0.92
CA VAL A 133 -1.93 4.33 -0.97
C VAL A 133 -3.42 4.52 -1.19
N VAL A 134 -3.95 3.97 -2.28
CA VAL A 134 -5.34 4.15 -2.67
C VAL A 134 -6.28 3.50 -1.64
N GLY A 135 -7.42 4.15 -1.39
CA GLY A 135 -8.46 3.64 -0.49
C GLY A 135 -8.22 3.91 1.00
N GLY A 136 -7.19 4.71 1.34
CA GLY A 136 -6.93 5.12 2.73
C GLY A 136 -6.33 4.01 3.60
N LEU A 137 -5.92 2.88 3.01
CA LEU A 137 -5.24 1.81 3.75
C LEU A 137 -3.86 2.29 4.23
N ARG A 138 -3.52 1.95 5.47
CA ARG A 138 -2.18 2.21 6.01
C ARG A 138 -1.31 0.96 5.89
N VAL A 139 -0.34 0.99 4.98
CA VAL A 139 0.65 -0.07 4.80
C VAL A 139 1.86 0.23 5.68
N ALA A 140 2.12 -0.64 6.66
CA ALA A 140 3.23 -0.47 7.60
C ALA A 140 4.41 -1.43 7.33
N GLU A 141 4.24 -2.40 6.45
CA GLU A 141 5.27 -3.39 6.14
C GLU A 141 6.29 -2.89 5.09
N THR A 142 7.52 -3.37 5.21
CA THR A 142 8.62 -3.04 4.29
C THR A 142 8.44 -3.63 2.89
N ALA A 143 7.55 -4.59 2.71
CA ALA A 143 7.20 -5.13 1.39
C ALA A 143 6.70 -4.07 0.39
N SER A 144 6.25 -2.91 0.88
CA SER A 144 5.82 -1.78 0.06
C SER A 144 6.97 -0.98 -0.57
N ASP A 145 8.20 -1.15 -0.11
CA ASP A 145 9.34 -0.31 -0.50
C ASP A 145 9.59 -0.31 -2.01
N LEU A 146 9.65 -1.51 -2.60
CA LEU A 146 9.91 -1.64 -4.03
C LEU A 146 8.78 -1.00 -4.86
N ALA A 147 7.52 -1.15 -4.43
CA ALA A 147 6.38 -0.53 -5.11
C ALA A 147 6.44 1.00 -5.03
N VAL A 148 6.83 1.56 -3.89
CA VAL A 148 7.03 3.01 -3.72
C VAL A 148 8.15 3.52 -4.61
N CYS A 149 9.29 2.82 -4.65
CA CYS A 149 10.41 3.17 -5.52
C CYS A 149 10.00 3.15 -7.00
N LEU A 150 9.36 2.08 -7.44
CA LEU A 150 8.94 1.96 -8.84
C LEU A 150 7.85 2.96 -9.23
N ALA A 151 6.90 3.26 -8.34
CA ALA A 151 5.90 4.29 -8.58
C ALA A 151 6.55 5.68 -8.73
N ALA A 152 7.50 6.03 -7.84
CA ALA A 152 8.23 7.29 -7.93
C ALA A 152 9.06 7.39 -9.22
N VAL A 153 9.77 6.34 -9.60
CA VAL A 153 10.56 6.28 -10.85
C VAL A 153 9.66 6.36 -12.07
N SER A 154 8.56 5.61 -12.08
CA SER A 154 7.55 5.62 -13.14
C SER A 154 6.98 7.02 -13.37
N SER A 155 6.62 7.72 -12.29
CA SER A 155 6.15 9.11 -12.36
C SER A 155 7.23 10.06 -12.88
N TYR A 156 8.44 9.96 -12.34
CA TYR A 156 9.55 10.82 -12.72
C TYR A 156 9.96 10.69 -14.20
N GLN A 157 9.91 9.46 -14.71
CA GLN A 157 10.26 9.16 -16.10
C GLN A 157 9.07 9.26 -17.06
N GLU A 158 7.89 9.57 -16.58
CA GLU A 158 6.62 9.58 -17.36
C GLU A 158 6.37 8.28 -18.12
N ARG A 159 6.77 7.14 -17.53
CA ARG A 159 6.64 5.82 -18.13
C ARG A 159 5.78 4.92 -17.26
N SER A 160 4.66 4.46 -17.83
CA SER A 160 3.77 3.51 -17.14
C SER A 160 4.41 2.13 -16.98
N MET A 161 4.07 1.46 -15.87
CA MET A 161 4.38 0.05 -15.65
C MET A 161 3.33 -0.83 -16.34
N PRO A 162 3.66 -2.09 -16.66
CA PRO A 162 2.66 -3.04 -17.17
C PRO A 162 1.46 -3.15 -16.24
N GLY A 163 0.24 -3.12 -16.78
CA GLY A 163 -0.99 -3.13 -15.99
C GLY A 163 -1.27 -4.43 -15.26
N ASP A 164 -0.60 -5.51 -15.66
CA ASP A 164 -0.67 -6.83 -15.04
C ASP A 164 0.56 -7.18 -14.18
N LEU A 165 1.34 -6.15 -13.81
CA LEU A 165 2.49 -6.27 -12.92
C LEU A 165 2.07 -6.07 -11.47
N VAL A 166 2.46 -7.00 -10.58
CA VAL A 166 2.45 -6.81 -9.13
C VAL A 166 3.85 -6.64 -8.59
N VAL A 167 3.98 -5.85 -7.55
CA VAL A 167 5.25 -5.50 -6.94
C VAL A 167 5.19 -5.66 -5.44
N PHE A 168 6.21 -6.28 -4.86
CA PHE A 168 6.46 -6.30 -3.42
C PHE A 168 7.93 -6.64 -3.17
N GLY A 169 8.51 -6.13 -2.11
CA GLY A 169 9.91 -6.37 -1.75
C GLY A 169 10.42 -5.29 -0.81
N GLU A 170 11.27 -5.66 0.12
CA GLU A 170 11.99 -4.71 0.98
C GLU A 170 13.19 -4.15 0.24
N VAL A 171 13.43 -2.85 0.36
CA VAL A 171 14.62 -2.19 -0.19
C VAL A 171 15.56 -1.82 0.93
N GLY A 172 16.75 -2.43 0.94
CA GLY A 172 17.80 -2.14 1.90
C GLY A 172 18.53 -0.82 1.60
N LEU A 173 19.19 -0.26 2.61
CA LEU A 173 19.94 0.99 2.47
C LEU A 173 21.18 0.86 1.56
N THR A 174 21.62 -0.36 1.31
CA THR A 174 22.72 -0.67 0.38
C THR A 174 22.22 -0.91 -1.06
N GLY A 175 20.92 -0.70 -1.31
CA GLY A 175 20.30 -0.76 -2.64
C GLY A 175 19.83 -2.16 -3.06
N GLU A 176 19.99 -3.16 -2.20
CA GLU A 176 19.52 -4.52 -2.46
C GLU A 176 18.01 -4.63 -2.27
N VAL A 177 17.39 -5.48 -3.08
CA VAL A 177 16.01 -5.92 -2.86
C VAL A 177 16.03 -7.22 -2.07
N ARG A 178 15.28 -7.26 -0.98
CA ARG A 178 15.17 -8.41 -0.10
C ARG A 178 13.81 -9.08 -0.22
N PRO A 179 13.78 -10.43 -0.14
CA PRO A 179 12.53 -11.15 -0.10
C PRO A 179 11.75 -10.80 1.19
N VAL A 180 10.43 -10.86 1.08
CA VAL A 180 9.51 -10.59 2.19
C VAL A 180 8.70 -11.83 2.54
N PRO A 181 8.15 -11.93 3.75
CA PRO A 181 7.31 -13.06 4.15
C PRO A 181 6.08 -13.24 3.25
N PHE A 182 5.61 -14.47 3.16
CA PHE A 182 4.36 -14.83 2.44
C PHE A 182 4.41 -14.58 0.93
N GLY A 183 5.57 -14.73 0.29
CA GLY A 183 5.74 -14.47 -1.14
C GLY A 183 4.82 -15.32 -2.02
N GLU A 184 4.66 -16.61 -1.70
CA GLU A 184 3.79 -17.51 -2.45
C GLU A 184 2.32 -17.15 -2.32
N GLU A 185 1.87 -16.80 -1.12
CA GLU A 185 0.49 -16.37 -0.85
C GLU A 185 0.17 -15.05 -1.56
N ARG A 186 1.12 -14.11 -1.58
CA ARG A 186 0.99 -12.85 -2.32
C ARG A 186 0.82 -13.11 -3.81
N LEU A 187 1.62 -14.00 -4.39
CA LEU A 187 1.54 -14.37 -5.80
C LEU A 187 0.26 -15.13 -6.13
N ALA A 188 -0.16 -16.03 -5.25
CA ALA A 188 -1.43 -16.76 -5.42
C ALA A 188 -2.63 -15.80 -5.43
N GLU A 189 -2.62 -14.78 -4.57
CA GLU A 189 -3.67 -13.76 -4.57
C GLU A 189 -3.63 -12.90 -5.83
N ALA A 190 -2.45 -12.46 -6.26
CA ALA A 190 -2.27 -11.70 -7.49
C ALA A 190 -2.80 -12.46 -8.72
N ALA A 191 -2.50 -13.76 -8.81
CA ALA A 191 -2.97 -14.62 -9.90
C ALA A 191 -4.51 -14.72 -9.97
N LYS A 192 -5.22 -14.76 -8.84
CA LYS A 192 -6.69 -14.75 -8.79
C LYS A 192 -7.29 -13.49 -9.42
N HIS A 193 -6.53 -12.38 -9.40
CA HIS A 193 -6.93 -11.10 -9.96
C HIS A 193 -6.40 -10.85 -11.39
N GLY A 194 -5.77 -11.87 -12.00
CA GLY A 194 -5.33 -11.82 -13.40
C GLY A 194 -3.96 -11.18 -13.62
N PHE A 195 -3.20 -10.90 -12.55
CA PHE A 195 -1.83 -10.42 -12.68
C PHE A 195 -0.88 -11.55 -13.10
N LYS A 196 0.00 -11.28 -14.08
CA LYS A 196 0.86 -12.28 -14.71
C LYS A 196 2.34 -12.03 -14.47
N HIS A 197 2.71 -10.78 -14.23
CA HIS A 197 4.09 -10.34 -14.05
C HIS A 197 4.35 -9.95 -12.58
N ARG A 198 5.59 -10.15 -12.13
CA ARG A 198 6.01 -9.82 -10.77
C ARG A 198 7.39 -9.16 -10.75
N ALA A 199 7.58 -8.22 -9.81
CA ALA A 199 8.86 -7.75 -9.31
C ALA A 199 8.87 -7.95 -7.78
N ALA A 200 9.74 -8.86 -7.30
CA ALA A 200 9.80 -9.26 -5.90
C ALA A 200 11.26 -9.61 -5.51
#